data_cfcea48b9ad2646a380f3deb48e3099b
#
_entry.id   cfcea48b9ad2646a380f3deb48e3099b
#
_cell.length_a   1.000
_cell.length_b   1.000
_cell.length_c   1.000
_cell.angle_alpha   90.00
_cell.angle_beta   90.00
_cell.angle_gamma   90.00
#
_symmetry.space_group_name_H-M   'P 1'
#
loop_
_entity.id
_entity.type
_entity.pdbx_description
1 polymer ?
#
loop_
_entity_poly.entity_id
_entity_poly.type
_entity_poly.pdbx_seq_one_letter_code
_entity_poly.pdbx_strand_id
1 'polypeptide(L)'
;MTKTQLKQLIKECLNEIDFAPGFRPNEDLTIVSTVTGSDIDHLRSYILELHRILIQSYGNDIQFEKKLKMVILPNKDKQVEITFTIIDIIDDLMSKTVRENLQDIHEKLTMWSINEGLVIDFNFKIKR
;
A
#
# COMPACT_ATOMS: atom_id res chain seq x y z
N MET A 1 -24.41 -4.60 11.22
CA MET A 1 -23.23 -5.50 11.18
C MET A 1 -21.97 -4.68 10.91
N THR A 2 -20.95 -4.83 11.70
CA THR A 2 -19.67 -4.17 11.45
C THR A 2 -18.90 -4.90 10.36
N LYS A 3 -17.90 -4.23 9.76
CA LYS A 3 -17.01 -4.87 8.77
C LYS A 3 -16.31 -6.08 9.37
N THR A 4 -15.89 -6.01 10.64
CA THR A 4 -15.23 -7.12 11.33
C THR A 4 -16.17 -8.30 11.50
N GLN A 5 -17.43 -8.07 11.83
CA GLN A 5 -18.43 -9.14 11.96
C GLN A 5 -18.72 -9.80 10.62
N LEU A 6 -18.86 -9.02 9.57
CA LEU A 6 -19.05 -9.54 8.22
C LEU A 6 -17.85 -10.39 7.79
N LYS A 7 -16.66 -9.90 8.02
CA LYS A 7 -15.41 -10.62 7.73
C LYS A 7 -15.35 -11.96 8.46
N GLN A 8 -15.71 -11.97 9.74
CA GLN A 8 -15.73 -13.19 10.55
C GLN A 8 -16.77 -14.18 10.03
N LEU A 9 -17.95 -13.70 9.69
CA LEU A 9 -19.03 -14.54 9.15
C LEU A 9 -18.61 -15.19 7.83
N ILE A 10 -18.00 -14.44 6.95
CA ILE A 10 -17.49 -14.97 5.67
C ILE A 10 -16.41 -16.03 5.92
N LYS A 11 -15.50 -15.82 6.84
CA LYS A 11 -14.50 -16.81 7.20
C LYS A 11 -15.12 -18.11 7.69
N GLU A 12 -16.09 -18.02 8.56
CA GLU A 12 -16.79 -19.20 9.07
C GLU A 12 -17.50 -19.97 7.96
N CYS A 13 -18.20 -19.27 7.08
CA CYS A 13 -18.86 -19.88 5.93
C CYS A 13 -17.85 -20.55 4.99
N LEU A 14 -16.73 -19.93 4.72
CA LEU A 14 -15.69 -20.46 3.85
C LEU A 14 -15.04 -21.71 4.44
N ASN A 15 -14.84 -21.74 5.75
CA ASN A 15 -14.29 -22.92 6.43
C ASN A 15 -15.24 -24.12 6.38
N GLU A 16 -16.55 -23.88 6.36
CA GLU A 16 -17.57 -24.91 6.28
C GLU A 16 -17.75 -25.46 4.87
N ILE A 17 -17.47 -24.65 3.83
CA ILE A 17 -17.74 -25.01 2.42
C ILE A 17 -16.47 -25.49 1.78
N ASP A 18 -15.46 -25.86 2.19
CA ASP A 18 -14.26 -26.44 1.55
C ASP A 18 -13.95 -25.79 0.19
N PHE A 19 -13.50 -24.56 0.23
CA PHE A 19 -13.12 -23.80 -0.96
C PHE A 19 -11.81 -24.30 -1.56
N ALA A 20 -11.68 -24.12 -2.88
CA ALA A 20 -10.46 -24.46 -3.60
C ALA A 20 -9.25 -23.72 -3.03
N PRO A 21 -8.06 -24.33 -3.07
CA PRO A 21 -6.84 -23.66 -2.62
C PRO A 21 -6.63 -22.33 -3.35
N GLY A 22 -6.23 -21.31 -2.60
CA GLY A 22 -6.01 -19.96 -3.13
C GLY A 22 -7.18 -19.02 -2.97
N PHE A 23 -8.37 -19.53 -2.65
CA PHE A 23 -9.48 -18.66 -2.30
C PHE A 23 -9.26 -18.09 -0.91
N ARG A 24 -9.30 -16.77 -0.81
CA ARG A 24 -9.09 -16.08 0.45
C ARG A 24 -10.33 -15.28 0.84
N PRO A 25 -10.86 -15.50 2.05
CA PRO A 25 -11.89 -14.61 2.58
C PRO A 25 -11.30 -13.22 2.81
N ASN A 26 -12.11 -12.31 3.29
CA ASN A 26 -11.68 -10.94 3.57
C ASN A 26 -10.31 -10.90 4.23
N GLU A 27 -9.36 -10.30 3.57
CA GLU A 27 -8.01 -10.09 4.08
C GLU A 27 -7.63 -8.61 4.01
N ASP A 28 -6.79 -8.22 4.96
CA ASP A 28 -6.11 -6.94 4.87
C ASP A 28 -4.86 -7.12 4.02
N LEU A 29 -4.64 -6.23 3.10
CA LEU A 29 -3.47 -6.27 2.24
C LEU A 29 -2.46 -5.23 2.72
N THR A 30 -1.32 -5.71 3.19
CA THR A 30 -0.24 -4.84 3.66
C THR A 30 0.76 -4.60 2.54
N ILE A 31 1.11 -3.34 2.33
CA ILE A 31 1.98 -2.90 1.26
C ILE A 31 3.07 -2.04 1.86
N VAL A 32 4.30 -2.25 1.38
CA VAL A 32 5.45 -1.43 1.75
C VAL A 32 5.86 -0.61 0.54
N SER A 33 5.91 0.70 0.70
CA SER A 33 6.49 1.60 -0.29
C SER A 33 7.88 1.99 0.17
N THR A 34 8.86 1.74 -0.66
CA THR A 34 10.25 2.12 -0.39
C THR A 34 10.63 3.26 -1.32
N VAL A 35 11.09 4.36 -0.76
CA VAL A 35 11.55 5.52 -1.52
C VAL A 35 12.99 5.84 -1.15
N THR A 36 13.82 6.10 -2.15
CA THR A 36 15.25 6.39 -1.99
C THR A 36 15.58 7.71 -2.67
N GLY A 37 16.38 8.53 -2.01
CA GLY A 37 16.85 9.79 -2.57
C GLY A 37 17.88 10.46 -1.67
N SER A 38 18.58 11.43 -2.22
CA SER A 38 19.61 12.17 -1.49
C SER A 38 19.06 13.36 -0.70
N ASP A 39 17.92 13.91 -1.14
CA ASP A 39 17.31 15.10 -0.56
C ASP A 39 16.12 14.72 0.31
N ILE A 40 16.22 15.01 1.60
CA ILE A 40 15.15 14.69 2.56
C ILE A 40 13.84 15.40 2.24
N ASP A 41 13.89 16.60 1.68
CA ASP A 41 12.69 17.35 1.31
C ASP A 41 11.95 16.66 0.15
N HIS A 42 12.68 16.06 -0.78
CA HIS A 42 12.09 15.26 -1.84
C HIS A 42 11.38 14.02 -1.28
N LEU A 43 12.00 13.34 -0.32
CA LEU A 43 11.39 12.18 0.33
C LEU A 43 10.14 12.58 1.10
N ARG A 44 10.18 13.70 1.79
CA ARG A 44 9.01 14.22 2.54
C ARG A 44 7.86 14.55 1.58
N SER A 45 8.15 15.19 0.47
CA SER A 45 7.15 15.52 -0.55
C SER A 45 6.50 14.25 -1.10
N TYR A 46 7.30 13.22 -1.35
CA TYR A 46 6.79 11.92 -1.79
C TYR A 46 5.85 11.30 -0.75
N ILE A 47 6.23 11.30 0.52
CA ILE A 47 5.40 10.74 1.60
C ILE A 47 4.05 11.44 1.66
N LEU A 48 4.03 12.76 1.59
CA LEU A 48 2.79 13.54 1.64
C LEU A 48 1.90 13.26 0.42
N GLU A 49 2.49 13.20 -0.77
CA GLU A 49 1.74 12.91 -1.98
C GLU A 49 1.19 11.49 -2.00
N LEU A 50 1.98 10.53 -1.53
CA LEU A 50 1.53 9.14 -1.39
C LEU A 50 0.33 9.04 -0.46
N HIS A 51 0.37 9.70 0.69
CA HIS A 51 -0.76 9.73 1.62
C HIS A 51 -2.00 10.32 0.95
N ARG A 52 -1.83 11.45 0.27
CA ARG A 52 -2.95 12.13 -0.40
C ARG A 52 -3.61 11.24 -1.43
N ILE A 53 -2.83 10.62 -2.29
CA ILE A 53 -3.36 9.75 -3.36
C ILE A 53 -4.04 8.51 -2.78
N LEU A 54 -3.44 7.89 -1.78
CA LEU A 54 -4.01 6.68 -1.17
C LEU A 54 -5.31 6.97 -0.43
N ILE A 55 -5.38 8.07 0.30
CA ILE A 55 -6.63 8.48 0.97
C ILE A 55 -7.70 8.80 -0.06
N GLN A 56 -7.34 9.45 -1.15
CA GLN A 56 -8.27 9.75 -2.23
C GLN A 56 -8.82 8.47 -2.88
N SER A 57 -7.98 7.45 -3.03
CA SER A 57 -8.36 6.20 -3.69
C SER A 57 -9.13 5.24 -2.79
N TYR A 58 -8.79 5.18 -1.51
CA TYR A 58 -9.34 4.16 -0.59
C TYR A 58 -10.10 4.75 0.60
N GLY A 59 -10.00 6.05 0.84
CA GLY A 59 -10.72 6.71 1.93
C GLY A 59 -10.41 6.10 3.28
N ASN A 60 -11.46 5.64 3.99
CA ASN A 60 -11.32 5.06 5.32
C ASN A 60 -10.83 3.60 5.31
N ASP A 61 -10.69 3.01 4.14
CA ASP A 61 -10.27 1.60 4.00
C ASP A 61 -8.76 1.44 3.96
N ILE A 62 -8.02 2.48 4.31
CA ILE A 62 -6.56 2.43 4.38
C ILE A 62 -6.06 2.85 5.76
N GLN A 63 -5.04 2.15 6.24
CA GLN A 63 -4.36 2.49 7.48
C GLN A 63 -2.86 2.60 7.23
N PHE A 64 -2.26 3.65 7.76
CA PHE A 64 -0.81 3.88 7.68
C PHE A 64 -0.15 3.51 9.01
N GLU A 65 1.01 2.88 8.96
CA GLU A 65 1.82 2.71 10.15
C GLU A 65 2.36 4.07 10.60
N LYS A 66 2.34 4.30 11.93
CA LYS A 66 2.78 5.57 12.51
C LYS A 66 4.27 5.82 12.39
N LYS A 67 5.06 4.74 12.36
CA LYS A 67 6.52 4.83 12.31
C LYS A 67 7.00 4.57 10.90
N LEU A 68 7.81 5.50 10.39
CA LEU A 68 8.57 5.31 9.17
C LEU A 68 9.94 4.78 9.51
N LYS A 69 10.42 3.82 8.71
CA LYS A 69 11.79 3.33 8.83
C LYS A 69 12.68 4.11 7.87
N MET A 70 13.71 4.74 8.40
CA MET A 70 14.68 5.45 7.58
C MET A 70 16.05 4.85 7.78
N VAL A 71 16.74 4.58 6.67
CA VAL A 71 18.09 4.04 6.65
C VAL A 71 18.96 4.93 5.78
N ILE A 72 20.18 5.15 6.19
CA ILE A 72 21.18 5.85 5.40
C ILE A 72 22.02 4.81 4.65
N LEU A 73 22.01 4.89 3.33
CA LEU A 73 22.73 3.96 2.47
C LEU A 73 24.22 4.31 2.40
N PRO A 74 25.10 3.37 1.96
CA PRO A 74 26.54 3.63 1.87
C PRO A 74 26.91 4.83 0.98
N ASN A 75 26.11 5.13 -0.05
CA ASN A 75 26.31 6.28 -0.93
C ASN A 75 25.75 7.57 -0.35
N LYS A 76 25.35 7.57 0.91
CA LYS A 76 24.71 8.68 1.65
C LYS A 76 23.29 9.00 1.23
N ASP A 77 22.69 8.27 0.31
CA ASP A 77 21.28 8.40 0.03
C ASP A 77 20.47 7.90 1.23
N LYS A 78 19.26 8.44 1.36
CA LYS A 78 18.33 8.05 2.40
C LYS A 78 17.24 7.16 1.81
N GLN A 79 16.90 6.10 2.52
CA GLN A 79 15.83 5.18 2.14
C GLN A 79 14.77 5.18 3.22
N VAL A 80 13.53 5.42 2.82
CA VAL A 80 12.38 5.42 3.75
C VAL A 80 11.42 4.33 3.35
N GLU A 81 11.01 3.53 4.32
CA GLU A 81 9.92 2.56 4.15
C GLU A 81 8.65 3.10 4.77
N ILE A 82 7.58 3.08 3.97
CA ILE A 82 6.24 3.48 4.39
C ILE A 82 5.36 2.25 4.28
N THR A 83 4.79 1.80 5.39
CA THR A 83 3.91 0.64 5.42
C THR A 83 2.47 1.09 5.57
N PHE A 84 1.61 0.58 4.72
CA PHE A 84 0.17 0.84 4.81
C PHE A 84 -0.62 -0.44 4.52
N THR A 85 -1.82 -0.49 5.05
CA THR A 85 -2.70 -1.65 4.92
C THR A 85 -4.01 -1.22 4.33
N ILE A 86 -4.44 -1.90 3.27
CA ILE A 86 -5.78 -1.76 2.69
C ILE A 86 -6.67 -2.80 3.32
N ILE A 87 -7.75 -2.34 3.94
CA ILE A 87 -8.61 -3.15 4.79
C ILE A 87 -9.76 -3.72 3.98
N ASP A 88 -10.23 -4.90 4.37
CA ASP A 88 -11.44 -5.55 3.85
C ASP A 88 -11.42 -5.85 2.35
N ILE A 89 -10.32 -6.40 1.87
CA ILE A 89 -10.25 -6.99 0.54
C ILE A 89 -11.03 -8.30 0.56
N ILE A 90 -12.10 -8.36 -0.22
CA ILE A 90 -13.10 -9.43 -0.08
C ILE A 90 -12.69 -10.73 -0.76
N ASP A 91 -11.96 -10.67 -1.89
CA ASP A 91 -11.60 -11.86 -2.66
C ASP A 91 -10.35 -11.63 -3.52
N ASP A 92 -9.92 -12.68 -4.24
CA ASP A 92 -8.76 -12.59 -5.14
C ASP A 92 -8.95 -11.57 -6.26
N LEU A 93 -10.18 -11.37 -6.73
CA LEU A 93 -10.48 -10.38 -7.74
C LEU A 93 -10.24 -8.96 -7.21
N MET A 94 -10.65 -8.70 -5.98
CA MET A 94 -10.38 -7.42 -5.32
C MET A 94 -8.89 -7.20 -5.11
N SER A 95 -8.15 -8.23 -4.73
CA SER A 95 -6.69 -8.15 -4.61
C SER A 95 -6.03 -7.81 -5.94
N LYS A 96 -6.49 -8.41 -7.03
CA LYS A 96 -6.02 -8.10 -8.37
C LYS A 96 -6.30 -6.65 -8.74
N THR A 97 -7.52 -6.17 -8.44
CA THR A 97 -7.90 -4.78 -8.68
C THR A 97 -7.01 -3.81 -7.89
N VAL A 98 -6.70 -4.16 -6.64
CA VAL A 98 -5.79 -3.36 -5.82
C VAL A 98 -4.40 -3.28 -6.44
N ARG A 99 -3.87 -4.39 -6.97
CA ARG A 99 -2.57 -4.40 -7.64
C ARG A 99 -2.57 -3.51 -8.88
N GLU A 100 -3.63 -3.55 -9.67
CA GLU A 100 -3.78 -2.69 -10.83
C GLU A 100 -3.85 -1.21 -10.42
N ASN A 101 -4.59 -0.91 -9.36
CA ASN A 101 -4.68 0.44 -8.82
C ASN A 101 -3.33 0.92 -8.28
N LEU A 102 -2.55 0.06 -7.63
CA LEU A 102 -1.22 0.41 -7.17
C LEU A 102 -0.28 0.71 -8.33
N GLN A 103 -0.41 -0.02 -9.43
CA GLN A 103 0.36 0.27 -10.63
C GLN A 103 0.01 1.65 -11.20
N ASP A 104 -1.28 1.99 -11.25
CA ASP A 104 -1.74 3.31 -11.67
C ASP A 104 -1.22 4.40 -10.73
N ILE A 105 -1.26 4.16 -9.43
CA ILE A 105 -0.73 5.10 -8.43
C ILE A 105 0.77 5.29 -8.63
N HIS A 106 1.50 4.22 -8.89
CA HIS A 106 2.93 4.28 -9.17
C HIS A 106 3.20 5.17 -10.40
N GLU A 107 2.45 4.99 -11.47
CA GLU A 107 2.59 5.80 -12.68
C GLU A 107 2.28 7.27 -12.40
N LYS A 108 1.21 7.56 -11.67
CA LYS A 108 0.84 8.92 -11.30
C LYS A 108 1.93 9.58 -10.45
N LEU A 109 2.47 8.87 -9.48
CA LEU A 109 3.56 9.37 -8.64
C LEU A 109 4.84 9.59 -9.44
N THR A 110 5.12 8.73 -10.41
CA THR A 110 6.28 8.89 -11.30
C THR A 110 6.15 10.17 -12.10
N MET A 111 5.01 10.41 -12.73
CA MET A 111 4.77 11.63 -13.51
C MET A 111 4.81 12.87 -12.62
N TRP A 112 4.18 12.79 -11.45
CA TRP A 112 4.21 13.88 -10.49
C TRP A 112 5.64 14.23 -10.06
N SER A 113 6.46 13.23 -9.74
CA SER A 113 7.84 13.46 -9.31
C SER A 113 8.69 14.09 -10.41
N ILE A 114 8.48 13.69 -11.66
CA ILE A 114 9.16 14.29 -12.81
C ILE A 114 8.75 15.75 -12.97
N ASN A 115 7.45 16.03 -12.89
CA ASN A 115 6.91 17.39 -13.02
C ASN A 115 7.41 18.32 -11.93
N GLU A 116 7.59 17.81 -10.72
CA GLU A 116 8.09 18.59 -9.59
C GLU A 116 9.62 18.65 -9.54
N GLY A 117 10.31 17.97 -10.44
CA GLY A 117 11.77 17.96 -10.47
C GLY A 117 12.40 17.19 -9.32
N LEU A 118 11.71 16.21 -8.75
CA LEU A 118 12.22 15.40 -7.67
C LEU A 118 13.16 14.32 -8.18
N VAL A 119 14.26 14.12 -7.46
CA VAL A 119 15.22 13.05 -7.76
C VAL A 119 15.01 11.95 -6.71
N ILE A 120 14.06 11.07 -6.97
CA ILE A 120 13.71 9.97 -6.10
C ILE A 120 13.49 8.70 -6.91
N ASP A 121 13.70 7.56 -6.25
CA ASP A 121 13.37 6.24 -6.79
C ASP A 121 12.47 5.55 -5.78
N PHE A 122 11.38 4.93 -6.24
CA PHE A 122 10.42 4.30 -5.34
C PHE A 122 9.78 3.07 -5.97
N ASN A 123 9.31 2.18 -5.11
CA ASN A 123 8.55 1.01 -5.53
C ASN A 123 7.53 0.61 -4.46
N PHE A 124 6.62 -0.27 -4.84
CA PHE A 124 5.67 -0.89 -3.94
C PHE A 124 5.92 -2.39 -3.88
N LYS A 125 5.80 -2.95 -2.69
CA LYS A 125 5.92 -4.38 -2.46
C LYS A 125 4.78 -4.86 -1.58
N ILE A 126 4.09 -5.90 -2.01
CA ILE A 126 3.06 -6.52 -1.19
C ILE A 126 3.75 -7.42 -0.17
N LYS A 127 3.45 -7.16 1.09
CA LYS A 127 3.97 -7.94 2.21
C LYS A 127 2.98 -9.05 2.54
N ARG A 128 3.43 -10.27 2.40
CA ARG A 128 2.63 -11.45 2.73
C ARG A 128 3.23 -12.20 3.89
#